data_2f32b0d3a5d3788bafdb4f89efeb436d
#
_entry.id   2f32b0d3a5d3788bafdb4f89efeb436d
#
_cell.length_a   1.000
_cell.length_b   1.000
_cell.length_c   1.000
_cell.angle_alpha   90.00
_cell.angle_beta   90.00
_cell.angle_gamma   90.00
#
_symmetry.space_group_name_H-M   'P 1'
#
loop_
_entity.id
_entity.type
_entity.pdbx_description
1 polymer ?
#
loop_
_entity_poly.entity_id
_entity_poly.type
_entity_poly.pdbx_seq_one_letter_code
_entity_poly.pdbx_strand_id
1 'polypeptide(L)'
;MSNLVRLSTLALTLTLGSAATSAEDWSPSPEPLFWSQTRQALQGSGQLTQRNWLFMEAMDSPNLKAGEYLSNPARTPVGVEFDAAVLMQGQGQDAWKVRELRMRALCNQQRLQRSSPQGQWLPYVGREDTSAKVRWICALPAPD
;
A
#
# COMPACT_ATOMS: atom_id res chain seq x y z
N MET A 1 -16.70 -77.45 -6.14
CA MET A 1 -15.80 -76.47 -6.83
C MET A 1 -16.39 -75.11 -6.63
N SER A 2 -15.88 -74.33 -5.63
CA SER A 2 -16.39 -73.04 -5.30
C SER A 2 -15.37 -72.02 -5.77
N ASN A 3 -15.71 -71.22 -6.77
CA ASN A 3 -14.91 -70.08 -7.23
C ASN A 3 -15.27 -68.88 -6.35
N LEU A 4 -14.37 -68.55 -5.46
CA LEU A 4 -14.41 -67.30 -4.73
C LEU A 4 -13.85 -66.17 -5.59
N VAL A 5 -14.73 -65.35 -6.13
CA VAL A 5 -14.36 -64.09 -6.76
C VAL A 5 -14.08 -63.05 -5.65
N ARG A 6 -12.81 -62.71 -5.49
CA ARG A 6 -12.41 -61.60 -4.62
C ARG A 6 -12.62 -60.30 -5.38
N LEU A 7 -13.63 -59.53 -4.96
CA LEU A 7 -13.79 -58.12 -5.34
C LEU A 7 -12.75 -57.29 -4.57
N SER A 8 -11.75 -56.82 -5.29
CA SER A 8 -10.84 -55.77 -4.77
C SER A 8 -11.50 -54.41 -4.93
N THR A 9 -11.98 -53.87 -3.84
CA THR A 9 -12.44 -52.48 -3.78
C THR A 9 -11.23 -51.54 -3.80
N LEU A 10 -11.00 -50.89 -4.94
CA LEU A 10 -10.06 -49.78 -5.04
C LEU A 10 -10.69 -48.56 -4.34
N ALA A 11 -10.21 -48.21 -3.17
CA ALA A 11 -10.55 -46.95 -2.53
C ALA A 11 -9.76 -45.83 -3.21
N LEU A 12 -10.44 -45.04 -4.03
CA LEU A 12 -9.89 -43.82 -4.63
C LEU A 12 -9.91 -42.72 -3.56
N THR A 13 -8.80 -42.50 -2.88
CA THR A 13 -8.65 -41.37 -1.99
C THR A 13 -8.45 -40.07 -2.81
N LEU A 14 -9.51 -39.32 -2.99
CA LEU A 14 -9.41 -37.93 -3.49
C LEU A 14 -8.74 -37.07 -2.39
N THR A 15 -7.46 -36.82 -2.56
CA THR A 15 -6.80 -35.74 -1.81
C THR A 15 -7.25 -34.44 -2.43
N LEU A 16 -8.20 -33.79 -1.78
CA LEU A 16 -8.52 -32.39 -2.04
C LEU A 16 -7.31 -31.56 -1.58
N GLY A 17 -6.40 -31.28 -2.52
CA GLY A 17 -5.36 -30.30 -2.32
C GLY A 17 -6.03 -28.92 -2.19
N SER A 18 -6.08 -28.39 -0.99
CA SER A 18 -6.41 -26.98 -0.78
C SER A 18 -5.32 -26.16 -1.44
N ALA A 19 -5.58 -25.64 -2.64
CA ALA A 19 -4.76 -24.58 -3.20
C ALA A 19 -4.92 -23.37 -2.27
N ALA A 20 -3.92 -23.12 -1.43
CA ALA A 20 -3.81 -21.86 -0.75
C ALA A 20 -3.60 -20.79 -1.83
N THR A 21 -4.66 -20.06 -2.19
CA THR A 21 -4.53 -18.82 -2.94
C THR A 21 -3.78 -17.85 -2.01
N SER A 22 -2.46 -17.76 -2.19
CA SER A 22 -1.72 -16.63 -1.65
C SER A 22 -2.32 -15.40 -2.30
N ALA A 23 -3.03 -14.56 -1.52
CA ALA A 23 -3.37 -13.21 -1.96
C ALA A 23 -2.07 -12.56 -2.43
N GLU A 24 -2.03 -12.12 -3.71
CA GLU A 24 -0.87 -11.38 -4.19
C GLU A 24 -0.64 -10.22 -3.23
N ASP A 25 0.53 -10.19 -2.60
CA ASP A 25 0.90 -9.10 -1.74
C ASP A 25 1.04 -7.83 -2.60
N TRP A 26 0.30 -6.80 -2.22
CA TRP A 26 0.40 -5.50 -2.87
C TRP A 26 1.83 -4.97 -2.74
N SER A 27 2.34 -4.40 -3.79
CA SER A 27 3.57 -3.63 -3.80
C SER A 27 3.44 -2.45 -4.76
N PRO A 28 4.16 -1.33 -4.52
CA PRO A 28 4.15 -0.22 -5.44
C PRO A 28 4.65 -0.63 -6.81
N SER A 29 4.01 -0.12 -7.87
CA SER A 29 4.58 -0.16 -9.20
C SER A 29 5.77 0.80 -9.30
N PRO A 30 6.68 0.63 -10.30
CA PRO A 30 7.67 1.66 -10.58
C PRO A 30 7.01 3.02 -10.81
N GLU A 31 7.66 4.09 -10.33
CA GLU A 31 7.14 5.45 -10.50
C GLU A 31 7.04 5.79 -12.00
N PRO A 32 5.83 6.11 -12.51
CA PRO A 32 5.69 6.54 -13.91
C PRO A 32 6.42 7.86 -14.17
N LEU A 33 6.92 8.04 -15.39
CA LEU A 33 7.67 9.23 -15.77
C LEU A 33 6.90 10.53 -15.49
N PHE A 34 5.61 10.55 -15.79
CA PHE A 34 4.77 11.71 -15.49
C PHE A 34 4.84 12.10 -14.00
N TRP A 35 4.75 11.11 -13.10
CA TRP A 35 4.76 11.36 -11.67
C TRP A 35 6.15 11.75 -11.16
N SER A 36 7.22 11.16 -11.68
CA SER A 36 8.58 11.55 -11.29
C SER A 36 8.89 13.00 -11.72
N GLN A 37 8.46 13.41 -12.89
CA GLN A 37 8.61 14.78 -13.36
C GLN A 37 7.78 15.77 -12.54
N THR A 38 6.53 15.42 -12.22
CA THR A 38 5.65 16.23 -11.36
C THR A 38 6.25 16.39 -9.97
N ARG A 39 6.68 15.30 -9.35
CA ARG A 39 7.34 15.33 -8.04
C ARG A 39 8.56 16.23 -8.04
N GLN A 40 9.44 16.07 -9.02
CA GLN A 40 10.66 16.89 -9.14
C GLN A 40 10.34 18.38 -9.31
N ALA A 41 9.35 18.70 -10.14
CA ALA A 41 8.91 20.08 -10.35
C ALA A 41 8.35 20.69 -9.06
N LEU A 42 7.54 19.96 -8.30
CA LEU A 42 6.97 20.44 -7.05
C LEU A 42 8.04 20.58 -5.95
N GLN A 43 9.03 19.70 -5.92
CA GLN A 43 10.20 19.87 -5.03
C GLN A 43 11.03 21.10 -5.44
N GLY A 44 11.24 21.30 -6.75
CA GLY A 44 11.98 22.46 -7.25
C GLY A 44 11.30 23.79 -6.96
N SER A 45 9.98 23.85 -6.94
CA SER A 45 9.19 25.05 -6.61
C SER A 45 9.00 25.27 -5.11
N GLY A 46 9.42 24.32 -4.25
CA GLY A 46 9.23 24.40 -2.80
C GLY A 46 7.83 24.01 -2.33
N GLN A 47 6.95 23.54 -3.22
CA GLN A 47 5.61 23.07 -2.84
C GLN A 47 5.62 21.69 -2.15
N LEU A 48 6.59 20.87 -2.50
CA LEU A 48 6.85 19.57 -1.87
C LEU A 48 8.22 19.60 -1.19
N THR A 49 8.28 19.13 0.03
CA THR A 49 9.54 19.07 0.80
C THR A 49 10.60 18.25 0.07
N GLN A 50 11.87 18.68 0.15
CA GLN A 50 13.02 17.96 -0.36
C GLN A 50 13.29 16.75 0.52
N ARG A 51 12.84 15.57 0.06
CA ARG A 51 13.01 14.27 0.71
C ARG A 51 13.11 13.17 -0.33
N ASN A 52 13.56 12.01 0.07
CA ASN A 52 13.41 10.79 -0.69
C ASN A 52 11.96 10.30 -0.61
N TRP A 53 11.16 10.68 -1.59
CA TRP A 53 9.77 10.23 -1.70
C TRP A 53 9.70 8.93 -2.49
N LEU A 54 9.19 7.89 -1.87
CA LEU A 54 8.90 6.61 -2.49
C LEU A 54 7.48 6.65 -3.06
N PHE A 55 7.36 6.39 -4.36
CA PHE A 55 6.06 6.31 -5.03
C PHE A 55 5.27 5.10 -4.51
N MET A 56 4.03 5.32 -4.12
CA MET A 56 3.13 4.29 -3.64
C MET A 56 2.13 3.88 -4.71
N GLU A 57 1.30 4.80 -5.12
CA GLU A 57 0.31 4.58 -6.18
C GLU A 57 -0.19 5.91 -6.72
N ALA A 58 -0.90 5.84 -7.86
CA ALA A 58 -1.58 6.99 -8.41
C ALA A 58 -2.98 6.62 -8.90
N MET A 59 -3.83 7.61 -8.89
CA MET A 59 -5.15 7.57 -9.50
C MET A 59 -5.20 8.62 -10.61
N ASP A 60 -5.66 8.21 -11.77
CA ASP A 60 -5.95 9.11 -12.89
C ASP A 60 -7.39 8.88 -13.33
N SER A 61 -8.27 9.77 -12.89
CA SER A 61 -9.67 9.78 -13.28
C SER A 61 -9.99 11.05 -14.09
N PRO A 62 -11.13 11.11 -14.80
CA PRO A 62 -11.51 12.31 -15.54
C PRO A 62 -11.56 13.58 -14.70
N ASN A 63 -11.80 13.46 -13.41
CA ASN A 63 -12.00 14.58 -12.48
C ASN A 63 -10.79 14.93 -11.64
N LEU A 64 -9.86 13.96 -11.42
CA LEU A 64 -8.78 14.12 -10.47
C LEU A 64 -7.59 13.23 -10.83
N LYS A 65 -6.41 13.82 -10.80
CA LYS A 65 -5.14 13.09 -10.71
C LYS A 65 -4.64 13.18 -9.29
N ALA A 66 -4.26 12.04 -8.71
CA ALA A 66 -3.70 11.99 -7.36
C ALA A 66 -2.57 10.97 -7.30
N GLY A 67 -1.41 11.38 -6.78
CA GLY A 67 -0.26 10.52 -6.55
C GLY A 67 0.07 10.48 -5.07
N GLU A 68 0.36 9.30 -4.54
CA GLU A 68 0.68 9.07 -3.14
C GLU A 68 2.13 8.65 -2.98
N TYR A 69 2.80 9.23 -1.99
CA TYR A 69 4.21 9.02 -1.69
C TYR A 69 4.45 8.81 -0.20
N LEU A 70 5.49 8.06 0.11
CA LEU A 70 5.95 7.76 1.47
C LEU A 70 7.41 8.17 1.63
N SER A 71 7.77 8.71 2.79
CA SER A 71 9.14 9.05 3.14
C SER A 71 9.41 8.81 4.63
N ASN A 72 10.68 8.64 4.99
CA ASN A 72 11.16 8.51 6.38
C ASN A 72 10.40 7.46 7.20
N PRO A 73 10.28 6.20 6.77
CA PRO A 73 9.68 5.17 7.59
C PRO A 73 10.53 4.90 8.83
N ALA A 74 9.90 4.89 10.00
CA ALA A 74 10.55 4.59 11.28
C ALA A 74 9.71 3.58 12.07
N ARG A 75 10.36 2.53 12.57
CA ARG A 75 9.69 1.53 13.39
C ARG A 75 9.42 2.04 14.78
N THR A 76 8.24 1.71 15.29
CA THR A 76 7.80 1.99 16.66
C THR A 76 7.28 0.70 17.30
N PRO A 77 7.02 0.68 18.62
CA PRO A 77 6.44 -0.51 19.26
C PRO A 77 5.08 -0.95 18.70
N VAL A 78 4.33 -0.03 18.07
CA VAL A 78 2.99 -0.32 17.54
C VAL A 78 2.96 -0.48 16.02
N GLY A 79 4.03 -0.12 15.31
CA GLY A 79 4.06 -0.24 13.87
C GLY A 79 5.15 0.60 13.20
N VAL A 80 4.78 1.30 12.13
CA VAL A 80 5.69 2.14 11.34
C VAL A 80 5.10 3.53 11.19
N GLU A 81 5.83 4.54 11.63
CA GLU A 81 5.51 5.95 11.36
C GLU A 81 6.24 6.43 10.12
N PHE A 82 5.62 7.27 9.33
CA PHE A 82 6.20 7.79 8.10
C PHE A 82 5.58 9.13 7.71
N ASP A 83 6.28 9.85 6.85
CA ASP A 83 5.74 11.02 6.19
C ASP A 83 5.03 10.59 4.90
N ALA A 84 3.84 11.12 4.67
CA ALA A 84 3.07 10.89 3.45
C ALA A 84 2.90 12.19 2.68
N ALA A 85 2.91 12.11 1.37
CA ALA A 85 2.54 13.21 0.50
C ALA A 85 1.47 12.76 -0.49
N VAL A 86 0.48 13.62 -0.70
CA VAL A 86 -0.52 13.44 -1.74
C VAL A 86 -0.45 14.63 -2.68
N LEU A 87 -0.16 14.35 -3.94
CA LEU A 87 -0.09 15.34 -5.02
C LEU A 87 -1.39 15.27 -5.81
N MET A 88 -2.17 16.35 -5.84
CA MET A 88 -3.49 16.35 -6.47
C MET A 88 -3.62 17.46 -7.50
N GLN A 89 -4.27 17.14 -8.61
CA GLN A 89 -4.64 18.11 -9.63
C GLN A 89 -6.08 17.82 -10.09
N GLY A 90 -6.96 18.81 -9.89
CA GLY A 90 -8.34 18.71 -10.36
C GLY A 90 -8.46 18.89 -11.86
N GLN A 91 -9.57 18.43 -12.42
CA GLN A 91 -9.88 18.62 -13.86
C GLN A 91 -9.90 20.09 -14.22
N GLY A 92 -9.25 20.45 -15.33
CA GLY A 92 -9.20 21.82 -15.85
C GLY A 92 -8.38 22.79 -15.00
N GLN A 93 -7.64 22.30 -14.00
CA GLN A 93 -6.77 23.10 -13.15
C GLN A 93 -5.30 22.85 -13.51
N ASP A 94 -4.52 23.91 -13.64
CA ASP A 94 -3.07 23.81 -13.86
C ASP A 94 -2.32 23.68 -12.53
N ALA A 95 -2.89 24.23 -11.45
CA ALA A 95 -2.27 24.22 -10.14
C ALA A 95 -2.37 22.86 -9.43
N TRP A 96 -1.26 22.44 -8.85
CA TRP A 96 -1.20 21.27 -7.97
C TRP A 96 -1.50 21.65 -6.54
N LYS A 97 -2.23 20.78 -5.85
CA LYS A 97 -2.36 20.80 -4.39
C LYS A 97 -1.44 19.73 -3.83
N VAL A 98 -0.58 20.12 -2.90
CA VAL A 98 0.31 19.22 -2.19
C VAL A 98 -0.13 19.15 -0.74
N ARG A 99 -0.38 17.94 -0.26
CA ARG A 99 -0.69 17.69 1.14
C ARG A 99 0.37 16.76 1.71
N GLU A 100 1.11 17.24 2.70
CA GLU A 100 2.04 16.43 3.48
C GLU A 100 1.42 16.18 4.86
N LEU A 101 1.50 14.95 5.33
CA LEU A 101 0.96 14.57 6.64
C LEU A 101 1.81 13.47 7.25
N ARG A 102 1.82 13.43 8.60
CA ARG A 102 2.42 12.34 9.35
C ARG A 102 1.42 11.21 9.46
N MET A 103 1.87 9.99 9.16
CA MET A 103 1.03 8.79 9.22
C MET A 103 1.71 7.69 10.01
N ARG A 104 0.92 6.72 10.45
CA ARG A 104 1.44 5.45 10.97
C ARG A 104 0.62 4.27 10.49
N ALA A 105 1.33 3.18 10.26
CA ALA A 105 0.75 1.88 10.00
C ALA A 105 0.73 1.09 11.31
N LEU A 106 -0.45 0.64 11.71
CA LEU A 106 -0.64 -0.27 12.85
C LEU A 106 -0.55 -1.69 12.33
N CYS A 107 0.62 -2.31 12.44
CA CYS A 107 0.93 -3.57 11.76
C CYS A 107 0.04 -4.73 12.19
N ASN A 108 -0.24 -4.86 13.49
CA ASN A 108 -1.09 -5.94 14.00
C ASN A 108 -2.57 -5.77 13.68
N GLN A 109 -3.02 -4.54 13.48
CA GLN A 109 -4.42 -4.22 13.19
C GLN A 109 -4.67 -3.99 11.69
N GLN A 110 -3.62 -3.95 10.88
CA GLN A 110 -3.70 -3.67 9.43
C GLN A 110 -4.46 -2.37 9.12
N ARG A 111 -4.19 -1.32 9.90
CA ARG A 111 -4.84 -0.01 9.79
C ARG A 111 -3.82 1.09 9.59
N LEU A 112 -4.28 2.16 8.95
CA LEU A 112 -3.56 3.43 8.84
C LEU A 112 -4.18 4.48 9.74
N GLN A 113 -3.33 5.32 10.32
CA GLN A 113 -3.73 6.52 11.05
C GLN A 113 -2.96 7.72 10.53
N ARG A 114 -3.55 8.88 10.65
CA ARG A 114 -2.92 10.17 10.37
C ARG A 114 -2.80 11.00 11.65
N SER A 115 -1.77 11.80 11.73
CA SER A 115 -1.64 12.78 12.82
C SER A 115 -2.50 14.01 12.53
N SER A 116 -3.27 14.45 13.52
CA SER A 116 -3.96 15.74 13.48
C SER A 116 -2.97 16.89 13.69
N PRO A 117 -3.37 18.17 13.39
CA PRO A 117 -2.55 19.34 13.73
C PRO A 117 -2.21 19.45 15.22
N GLN A 118 -3.02 18.84 16.10
CA GLN A 118 -2.78 18.80 17.55
C GLN A 118 -1.94 17.60 18.00
N GLY A 119 -1.43 16.81 17.04
CA GLY A 119 -0.59 15.65 17.34
C GLY A 119 -1.36 14.40 17.76
N GLN A 120 -2.68 14.38 17.61
CA GLN A 120 -3.50 13.19 17.88
C GLN A 120 -3.52 12.26 16.68
N TRP A 121 -3.50 10.95 16.94
CA TRP A 121 -3.68 9.94 15.91
C TRP A 121 -5.16 9.71 15.64
N LEU A 122 -5.55 9.91 14.38
CA LEU A 122 -6.92 9.74 13.91
C LEU A 122 -6.98 8.64 12.86
N PRO A 123 -8.10 7.92 12.74
CA PRO A 123 -8.26 6.94 11.68
C PRO A 123 -8.07 7.57 10.29
N TYR A 124 -7.33 6.88 9.43
CA TYR A 124 -7.24 7.22 8.02
C TYR A 124 -8.05 6.21 7.22
N VAL A 125 -9.12 6.67 6.60
CA VAL A 125 -9.96 5.83 5.76
C VAL A 125 -9.30 5.74 4.39
N GLY A 126 -8.62 4.62 4.15
CA GLY A 126 -7.97 4.32 2.89
C GLY A 126 -8.91 3.66 1.90
N ARG A 127 -8.34 3.27 0.77
CA ARG A 127 -9.03 2.48 -0.26
C ARG A 127 -9.15 1.01 0.17
N GLU A 128 -9.80 0.20 -0.65
CA GLU A 128 -10.08 -1.21 -0.38
C GLU A 128 -8.84 -2.06 -0.08
N ASP A 129 -7.68 -1.71 -0.64
CA ASP A 129 -6.42 -2.44 -0.47
C ASP A 129 -5.56 -1.96 0.72
N THR A 130 -6.14 -1.21 1.65
CA THR A 130 -5.39 -0.62 2.79
C THR A 130 -4.64 -1.66 3.62
N SER A 131 -5.23 -2.82 3.88
CA SER A 131 -4.57 -3.88 4.67
C SER A 131 -3.32 -4.42 3.98
N ALA A 132 -3.34 -4.57 2.66
CA ALA A 132 -2.19 -5.00 1.88
C ALA A 132 -1.07 -3.94 1.87
N LYS A 133 -1.43 -2.66 1.78
CA LYS A 133 -0.46 -1.55 1.89
C LYS A 133 0.19 -1.52 3.26
N VAL A 134 -0.58 -1.70 4.32
CA VAL A 134 -0.03 -1.78 5.69
C VAL A 134 0.97 -2.91 5.82
N ARG A 135 0.66 -4.10 5.30
CA ARG A 135 1.62 -5.21 5.29
C ARG A 135 2.91 -4.85 4.58
N TRP A 136 2.81 -4.20 3.42
CA TRP A 136 3.99 -3.76 2.68
C TRP A 136 4.81 -2.72 3.45
N ILE A 137 4.17 -1.70 4.02
CA ILE A 137 4.83 -0.68 4.85
C ILE A 137 5.54 -1.32 6.04
N CYS A 138 4.88 -2.26 6.71
CA CYS A 138 5.42 -2.95 7.88
C CYS A 138 6.59 -3.89 7.55
N ALA A 139 6.72 -4.28 6.28
CA ALA A 139 7.83 -5.10 5.78
C ALA A 139 9.01 -4.27 5.24
N LEU A 140 8.91 -2.93 5.20
CA LEU A 140 10.00 -2.07 4.75
C LEU A 140 11.23 -2.28 5.65
N PRO A 141 12.45 -2.30 5.05
CA PRO A 141 13.66 -2.39 5.85
C PRO A 141 13.80 -1.18 6.77
N ALA A 142 14.39 -1.38 7.94
CA ALA A 142 14.75 -0.27 8.81
C ALA A 142 15.75 0.64 8.08
N PRO A 143 15.64 1.98 8.22
CA PRO A 143 16.65 2.88 7.67
C PRO A 143 18.00 2.61 8.32
N ASP A 144 19.07 2.64 7.50
CA ASP A 144 20.46 2.50 7.94
C ASP A 144 20.90 3.69 8.82
#